data_cf5f51bce216695bc8e43cb53c92c191
#
_entry.id   cf5f51bce216695bc8e43cb53c92c191
#
_cell.length_a   1.000
_cell.length_b   1.000
_cell.length_c   1.000
_cell.angle_alpha   90.00
_cell.angle_beta   90.00
_cell.angle_gamma   90.00
#
_symmetry.space_group_name_H-M   'P 1'
#
loop_
_entity.id
_entity.type
_entity.pdbx_description
1 polymer ?
#
loop_
_entity_poly.entity_id
_entity_poly.type
_entity_poly.pdbx_seq_one_letter_code
_entity_poly.pdbx_strand_id
1 'polypeptide(L)'
;MLDDRSGRMEVTMFEEVYQRYRDLVVKDALVQVEGGLRFDEFSDAWRLAAKQITALEAVRERLARMLLLCWPPAPDLKLLEQLQALLAAHRGGQCSVMLRYRCPAASGTLLFGPEWKVRPTRELLEQLEGLLGTDTVQLRYTVEAAASEAVGS
;
A
#
# COMPACT_ATOMS: atom_id res chain seq x y z
N MET A 1 -11.28 5.45 18.45
CA MET A 1 -12.14 4.51 17.69
C MET A 1 -11.52 4.30 16.32
N LEU A 2 -11.24 3.07 15.94
CA LEU A 2 -10.77 2.66 14.62
C LEU A 2 -11.93 2.03 13.85
N ASP A 3 -12.08 2.36 12.57
CA ASP A 3 -13.12 1.84 11.68
C ASP A 3 -12.45 1.38 10.38
N ASP A 4 -12.64 0.13 9.98
CA ASP A 4 -12.06 -0.46 8.77
C ASP A 4 -13.11 -0.85 7.72
N ARG A 5 -14.34 -0.34 7.85
CA ARG A 5 -15.54 -0.68 7.07
C ARG A 5 -16.13 -2.06 7.35
N SER A 6 -15.41 -2.96 7.99
CA SER A 6 -15.93 -4.27 8.42
C SER A 6 -16.46 -4.22 9.86
N GLY A 7 -15.91 -3.31 10.65
CA GLY A 7 -16.29 -3.11 12.04
C GLY A 7 -15.59 -1.93 12.68
N ARG A 8 -15.95 -1.71 13.94
CA ARG A 8 -15.36 -0.66 14.76
C ARG A 8 -14.74 -1.27 15.99
N MET A 9 -13.56 -0.75 16.37
CA MET A 9 -12.82 -1.20 17.53
C MET A 9 -12.33 0.01 18.33
N GLU A 10 -12.47 -0.09 19.65
CA GLU A 10 -11.85 0.89 20.53
C GLU A 10 -10.34 0.63 20.64
N VAL A 11 -9.56 1.66 20.39
CA VAL A 11 -8.09 1.61 20.52
C VAL A 11 -7.70 2.44 21.71
N THR A 12 -7.02 1.83 22.66
CA THR A 12 -6.42 2.50 23.81
C THR A 12 -4.94 2.72 23.57
N MET A 13 -4.42 3.84 24.04
CA MET A 13 -3.01 4.18 23.94
C MET A 13 -2.49 4.67 25.27
N PHE A 14 -1.31 4.21 25.65
CA PHE A 14 -0.58 4.81 26.76
C PHE A 14 -0.01 6.16 26.34
N GLU A 15 0.20 7.03 27.32
CA GLU A 15 0.68 8.41 27.07
C GLU A 15 1.93 8.45 26.20
N GLU A 16 2.90 7.58 26.44
CA GLU A 16 4.14 7.49 25.66
C GLU A 16 3.89 7.17 24.17
N VAL A 17 2.94 6.28 23.89
CA VAL A 17 2.55 5.92 22.52
C VAL A 17 1.82 7.08 21.86
N TYR A 18 0.92 7.71 22.60
CA TYR A 18 0.20 8.89 22.10
C TYR A 18 1.13 10.03 21.74
N GLN A 19 2.06 10.38 22.61
CA GLN A 19 3.03 11.47 22.37
C GLN A 19 3.92 11.17 21.14
N ARG A 20 4.27 9.91 20.91
CA ARG A 20 5.08 9.50 19.77
C ARG A 20 4.34 9.61 18.44
N TYR A 21 3.06 9.29 18.42
CA TYR A 21 2.27 9.14 17.19
C TYR A 21 1.12 10.15 17.07
N ARG A 22 1.07 11.18 17.91
CA ARG A 22 -0.03 12.15 17.94
C ARG A 22 -0.35 12.78 16.59
N ASP A 23 0.67 13.00 15.74
CA ASP A 23 0.53 13.60 14.41
C ASP A 23 -0.16 12.65 13.42
N LEU A 24 -0.17 11.34 13.70
CA LEU A 24 -0.88 10.33 12.94
C LEU A 24 -2.27 10.03 13.50
N VAL A 25 -2.52 10.39 14.77
CA VAL A 25 -3.80 10.16 15.46
C VAL A 25 -4.71 11.36 15.24
N VAL A 26 -5.05 11.61 13.99
CA VAL A 26 -5.98 12.68 13.61
C VAL A 26 -7.23 12.08 12.97
N LYS A 27 -8.31 12.85 12.98
CA LYS A 27 -9.58 12.41 12.39
C LYS A 27 -9.38 12.08 10.90
N ASP A 28 -9.98 10.98 10.47
CA ASP A 28 -9.98 10.52 9.07
C ASP A 28 -8.60 10.12 8.51
N ALA A 29 -7.59 9.99 9.39
CA ALA A 29 -6.30 9.45 8.98
C ALA A 29 -6.39 7.94 8.72
N LEU A 30 -5.74 7.50 7.64
CA LEU A 30 -5.58 6.08 7.34
C LEU A 30 -4.31 5.56 7.98
N VAL A 31 -4.46 4.70 8.97
CA VAL A 31 -3.35 4.18 9.76
C VAL A 31 -3.43 2.67 9.92
N GLN A 32 -2.28 2.04 10.05
CA GLN A 32 -2.13 0.68 10.58
C GLN A 32 -1.82 0.80 12.08
N VAL A 33 -2.55 0.05 12.89
CA VAL A 33 -2.33 -0.01 14.34
C VAL A 33 -1.91 -1.43 14.71
N GLU A 34 -0.77 -1.55 15.35
CA GLU A 34 -0.28 -2.81 15.89
C GLU A 34 -0.32 -2.78 17.42
N GLY A 35 -0.79 -3.84 18.03
CA GLY A 35 -0.93 -3.90 19.48
C GLY A 35 -1.47 -5.23 20.00
N GLY A 36 -1.75 -5.27 21.28
CA GLY A 36 -2.34 -6.43 21.95
C GLY A 36 -3.85 -6.28 22.11
N LEU A 37 -4.59 -7.33 21.80
CA LEU A 37 -6.01 -7.40 22.12
C LEU A 37 -6.22 -7.70 23.58
N ARG A 38 -7.12 -6.98 24.22
CA ARG A 38 -7.57 -7.22 25.60
C ARG A 38 -9.09 -7.21 25.63
N PHE A 39 -9.64 -8.16 26.35
CA PHE A 39 -11.06 -8.18 26.63
C PHE A 39 -11.33 -7.32 27.87
N ASP A 40 -12.27 -6.40 27.76
CA ASP A 40 -12.71 -5.54 28.86
C ASP A 40 -14.03 -6.08 29.40
N GLU A 41 -14.00 -6.67 30.57
CA GLU A 41 -15.17 -7.28 31.22
C GLU A 41 -16.26 -6.26 31.58
N PHE A 42 -15.89 -4.99 31.77
CA PHE A 42 -16.87 -3.94 32.12
C PHE A 42 -17.71 -3.51 30.91
N SER A 43 -17.09 -3.44 29.73
CA SER A 43 -17.79 -3.03 28.50
C SER A 43 -18.22 -4.22 27.63
N ASP A 44 -17.89 -5.45 28.05
CA ASP A 44 -18.11 -6.69 27.30
C ASP A 44 -17.61 -6.61 25.85
N ALA A 45 -16.45 -6.00 25.67
CA ALA A 45 -15.89 -5.71 24.35
C ALA A 45 -14.36 -5.90 24.28
N TRP A 46 -13.89 -6.25 23.08
CA TRP A 46 -12.48 -6.28 22.80
C TRP A 46 -11.93 -4.88 22.54
N ARG A 47 -10.79 -4.58 23.18
CA ARG A 47 -10.02 -3.34 22.98
C ARG A 47 -8.63 -3.66 22.45
N LEU A 48 -8.14 -2.82 21.55
CA LEU A 48 -6.78 -2.90 21.04
C LEU A 48 -5.89 -1.92 21.83
N ALA A 49 -4.93 -2.45 22.58
CA ALA A 49 -3.90 -1.64 23.21
C ALA A 49 -2.79 -1.38 22.19
N ALA A 50 -2.77 -0.19 21.62
CA ALA A 50 -1.80 0.18 20.59
C ALA A 50 -0.38 0.24 21.14
N LYS A 51 0.56 -0.37 20.42
CA LYS A 51 2.00 -0.30 20.64
C LYS A 51 2.69 0.53 19.56
N GLN A 52 2.22 0.40 18.33
CA GLN A 52 2.77 1.08 17.18
C GLN A 52 1.65 1.55 16.25
N ILE A 53 1.82 2.75 15.69
CA ILE A 53 0.94 3.31 14.69
C ILE A 53 1.78 3.73 13.49
N THR A 54 1.35 3.34 12.31
CA THR A 54 2.05 3.65 11.05
C THR A 54 1.07 4.24 10.06
N ALA A 55 1.44 5.32 9.39
CA ALA A 55 0.63 5.84 8.28
C ALA A 55 0.47 4.77 7.20
N LEU A 56 -0.72 4.62 6.64
CA LEU A 56 -0.99 3.59 5.63
C LEU A 56 -0.11 3.76 4.38
N GLU A 57 0.25 4.99 4.06
CA GLU A 57 1.16 5.30 2.95
C GLU A 57 2.55 4.71 3.18
N ALA A 58 3.11 4.84 4.38
CA ALA A 58 4.40 4.24 4.72
C ALA A 58 4.34 2.70 4.72
N VAL A 59 3.22 2.12 5.14
CA VAL A 59 2.98 0.67 5.05
C VAL A 59 2.96 0.23 3.58
N ARG A 60 2.26 0.96 2.74
CA ARG A 60 2.18 0.71 1.30
C ARG A 60 3.56 0.72 0.65
N GLU A 61 4.35 1.75 0.89
CA GLU A 61 5.71 1.85 0.36
C GLU A 61 6.61 0.69 0.80
N ARG A 62 6.49 0.29 2.06
CA ARG A 62 7.29 -0.79 2.65
C ARG A 62 6.90 -2.17 2.12
N LEU A 63 5.61 -2.44 1.96
CA LEU A 63 5.09 -3.77 1.64
C LEU A 63 4.87 -3.99 0.14
N ALA A 64 4.71 -2.95 -0.66
CA ALA A 64 4.55 -3.08 -2.09
C ALA A 64 5.82 -3.63 -2.74
N ARG A 65 5.68 -4.70 -3.51
CA ARG A 65 6.79 -5.37 -4.21
C ARG A 65 6.69 -5.23 -5.72
N MET A 66 5.50 -5.00 -6.23
CA MET A 66 5.27 -4.90 -7.67
C MET A 66 4.20 -3.87 -7.99
N LEU A 67 4.51 -3.02 -8.93
CA LEU A 67 3.62 -2.07 -9.56
C LEU A 67 3.25 -2.63 -10.95
N LEU A 68 2.01 -3.05 -11.12
CA LEU A 68 1.49 -3.55 -12.38
C LEU A 68 0.77 -2.44 -13.10
N LEU A 69 1.22 -2.12 -14.31
CA LEU A 69 0.63 -1.14 -15.21
C LEU A 69 -0.03 -1.85 -16.38
N CYS A 70 -1.27 -1.52 -16.67
CA CYS A 70 -1.96 -2.00 -17.86
C CYS A 70 -1.81 -0.98 -18.97
N TRP A 71 -1.16 -1.36 -20.06
CA TRP A 71 -0.92 -0.49 -21.20
C TRP A 71 -2.18 -0.35 -22.06
N PRO A 72 -2.53 0.86 -22.53
CA PRO A 72 -3.70 1.04 -23.39
C PRO A 72 -3.51 0.36 -24.75
N PRO A 73 -4.60 -0.02 -25.42
CA PRO A 73 -4.53 -0.79 -26.66
C PRO A 73 -3.96 0.00 -27.86
N ALA A 74 -3.98 1.31 -27.80
CA ALA A 74 -3.46 2.21 -28.84
C ALA A 74 -2.48 3.21 -28.24
N PRO A 75 -1.26 2.80 -27.90
CA PRO A 75 -0.27 3.70 -27.33
C PRO A 75 0.34 4.61 -28.38
N ASP A 76 0.70 5.83 -27.98
CA ASP A 76 1.57 6.69 -28.74
C ASP A 76 2.96 6.81 -28.10
N LEU A 77 3.94 7.29 -28.85
CA LEU A 77 5.31 7.48 -28.36
C LEU A 77 5.37 8.50 -27.22
N LYS A 78 4.49 9.50 -27.24
CA LYS A 78 4.43 10.54 -26.24
C LYS A 78 4.00 9.97 -24.87
N LEU A 79 3.08 9.02 -24.88
CA LEU A 79 2.65 8.32 -23.66
C LEU A 79 3.81 7.53 -23.04
N LEU A 80 4.64 6.89 -23.88
CA LEU A 80 5.81 6.14 -23.43
C LEU A 80 6.86 7.07 -22.80
N GLU A 81 7.14 8.21 -23.44
CA GLU A 81 8.05 9.22 -22.91
C GLU A 81 7.58 9.78 -21.56
N GLN A 82 6.30 10.06 -21.44
CA GLN A 82 5.70 10.54 -20.21
C GLN A 82 5.79 9.49 -19.09
N LEU A 83 5.49 8.22 -19.39
CA LEU A 83 5.63 7.13 -18.44
C LEU A 83 7.08 6.98 -17.98
N GLN A 84 8.02 7.02 -18.91
CA GLN A 84 9.45 6.91 -18.61
C GLN A 84 9.93 8.04 -17.70
N ALA A 85 9.55 9.29 -17.99
CA ALA A 85 9.89 10.45 -17.19
C ALA A 85 9.31 10.35 -15.77
N LEU A 86 8.07 9.91 -15.65
CA LEU A 86 7.37 9.75 -14.39
C LEU A 86 8.03 8.67 -13.52
N LEU A 87 8.31 7.50 -14.08
CA LEU A 87 9.01 6.44 -13.37
C LEU A 87 10.42 6.85 -12.97
N ALA A 88 11.13 7.58 -13.84
CA ALA A 88 12.48 8.05 -13.56
C ALA A 88 12.54 8.99 -12.35
N ALA A 89 11.52 9.84 -12.17
CA ALA A 89 11.43 10.77 -11.04
C ALA A 89 11.25 10.04 -9.70
N HIS A 90 10.70 8.82 -9.70
CA HIS A 90 10.38 8.05 -8.49
C HIS A 90 11.27 6.82 -8.29
N ARG A 91 12.42 6.75 -8.95
CA ARG A 91 13.39 5.65 -8.82
C ARG A 91 13.96 5.54 -7.40
N GLY A 92 14.62 4.41 -7.15
CA GLY A 92 15.33 4.15 -5.89
C GLY A 92 14.46 3.54 -4.79
N GLY A 93 13.31 2.98 -5.16
CA GLY A 93 12.46 2.20 -4.27
C GLY A 93 12.73 0.71 -4.32
N GLN A 94 11.83 -0.06 -3.71
CA GLN A 94 11.88 -1.53 -3.66
C GLN A 94 10.83 -2.19 -4.57
N CYS A 95 9.92 -1.40 -5.15
CA CYS A 95 8.80 -1.88 -5.94
C CYS A 95 9.21 -2.06 -7.40
N SER A 96 9.17 -3.30 -7.88
CA SER A 96 9.43 -3.62 -9.29
C SER A 96 8.29 -3.15 -10.17
N VAL A 97 8.57 -2.68 -11.37
CA VAL A 97 7.56 -2.23 -12.33
C VAL A 97 7.33 -3.31 -13.38
N MET A 98 6.08 -3.65 -13.59
CA MET A 98 5.64 -4.60 -14.60
C MET A 98 4.59 -3.95 -15.49
N LEU A 99 4.80 -4.03 -16.80
CA LEU A 99 3.87 -3.52 -17.81
C LEU A 99 3.17 -4.69 -18.49
N ARG A 100 1.85 -4.70 -18.44
CA ARG A 100 1.01 -5.63 -19.19
C ARG A 100 0.39 -4.92 -20.38
N TYR A 101 0.60 -5.46 -21.56
CA TYR A 101 -0.07 -4.98 -22.77
C TYR A 101 -0.98 -6.06 -23.36
N ARG A 102 -2.07 -5.63 -23.96
CA ARG A 102 -2.99 -6.48 -24.69
C ARG A 102 -3.48 -5.75 -25.93
N CYS A 103 -3.24 -6.32 -27.08
CA CYS A 103 -3.81 -5.88 -28.35
C CYS A 103 -4.46 -7.07 -29.06
N PRO A 104 -5.27 -6.87 -30.13
CA PRO A 104 -5.94 -7.97 -30.83
C PRO A 104 -4.99 -9.04 -31.36
N ALA A 105 -3.77 -8.66 -31.72
CA ALA A 105 -2.77 -9.55 -32.32
C ALA A 105 -1.84 -10.21 -31.29
N ALA A 106 -1.68 -9.63 -30.10
CA ALA A 106 -0.72 -10.12 -29.10
C ALA A 106 -1.05 -9.62 -27.70
N SER A 107 -0.62 -10.39 -26.71
CA SER A 107 -0.58 -9.96 -25.32
C SER A 107 0.76 -10.35 -24.71
N GLY A 108 1.24 -9.52 -23.80
CA GLY A 108 2.50 -9.78 -23.13
C GLY A 108 2.65 -9.02 -21.84
N THR A 109 3.71 -9.37 -21.14
CA THR A 109 4.08 -8.73 -19.89
C THR A 109 5.57 -8.44 -19.92
N LEU A 110 5.93 -7.19 -19.64
CA LEU A 110 7.31 -6.74 -19.55
C LEU A 110 7.64 -6.44 -18.10
N LEU A 111 8.67 -7.06 -17.58
CA LEU A 111 9.25 -6.71 -16.29
C LEU A 111 10.41 -5.76 -16.53
N PHE A 112 10.35 -4.58 -15.93
CA PHE A 112 11.43 -3.61 -16.03
C PHE A 112 12.62 -4.05 -15.17
N GLY A 113 13.82 -3.68 -15.59
CA GLY A 113 15.05 -4.00 -14.86
C GLY A 113 15.08 -3.40 -13.44
N PRO A 114 16.03 -3.86 -12.61
CA PRO A 114 16.14 -3.41 -11.22
C PRO A 114 16.42 -1.91 -11.08
N GLU A 115 17.00 -1.29 -12.10
CA GLU A 115 17.25 0.16 -12.17
C GLU A 115 15.95 0.99 -12.27
N TRP A 116 14.82 0.35 -12.60
CA TRP A 116 13.50 0.96 -12.69
C TRP A 116 12.61 0.72 -11.47
N LYS A 117 13.15 0.17 -10.40
CA LYS A 117 12.40 0.04 -9.15
C LYS A 117 12.03 1.42 -8.60
N VAL A 118 10.78 1.57 -8.22
CA VAL A 118 10.20 2.84 -7.78
C VAL A 118 9.75 2.81 -6.33
N ARG A 119 9.53 3.99 -5.77
CA ARG A 119 8.78 4.18 -4.53
C ARG A 119 7.32 4.39 -4.89
N PRO A 120 6.40 3.51 -4.48
CA PRO A 120 4.99 3.60 -4.83
C PRO A 120 4.28 4.63 -3.94
N THR A 121 4.70 5.89 -4.03
CA THR A 121 4.08 7.00 -3.33
C THR A 121 2.68 7.25 -3.86
N ARG A 122 1.84 7.89 -3.05
CA ARG A 122 0.50 8.29 -3.47
C ARG A 122 0.55 9.16 -4.72
N GLU A 123 1.48 10.12 -4.76
CA GLU A 123 1.68 11.01 -5.89
C GLU A 123 1.97 10.24 -7.19
N LEU A 124 2.90 9.27 -7.14
CA LEU A 124 3.20 8.43 -8.30
C LEU A 124 1.96 7.68 -8.80
N LEU A 125 1.19 7.09 -7.90
CA LEU A 125 0.00 6.32 -8.26
C LEU A 125 -1.07 7.20 -8.90
N GLU A 126 -1.35 8.36 -8.34
CA GLU A 126 -2.32 9.34 -8.87
C GLU A 126 -1.89 9.85 -10.26
N GLN A 127 -0.61 10.13 -10.46
CA GLN A 127 -0.07 10.56 -11.75
C GLN A 127 -0.13 9.44 -12.80
N LEU A 128 0.15 8.19 -12.42
CA LEU A 128 0.03 7.03 -13.30
C LEU A 128 -1.41 6.75 -13.69
N GLU A 129 -2.35 6.84 -12.76
CA GLU A 129 -3.78 6.71 -13.05
C GLU A 129 -4.29 7.83 -13.95
N GLY A 130 -3.80 9.05 -13.77
CA GLY A 130 -4.08 10.19 -14.66
C GLY A 130 -3.53 9.99 -16.06
N LEU A 131 -2.39 9.32 -16.20
CA LEU A 131 -1.73 9.08 -17.48
C LEU A 131 -2.31 7.89 -18.25
N LEU A 132 -2.55 6.77 -17.55
CA LEU A 132 -2.95 5.48 -18.15
C LEU A 132 -4.45 5.19 -18.05
N GLY A 133 -5.16 5.86 -17.16
CA GLY A 133 -6.57 5.66 -16.85
C GLY A 133 -6.78 5.00 -15.48
N THR A 134 -7.98 5.18 -14.95
CA THR A 134 -8.42 4.49 -13.73
C THR A 134 -8.43 2.98 -13.93
N ASP A 135 -8.16 2.23 -12.88
CA ASP A 135 -8.07 0.75 -12.87
C ASP A 135 -6.91 0.15 -13.68
N THR A 136 -6.02 0.96 -14.24
CA THR A 136 -4.85 0.48 -14.99
C THR A 136 -3.61 0.30 -14.12
N VAL A 137 -3.64 0.80 -12.89
CA VAL A 137 -2.53 0.79 -11.94
C VAL A 137 -2.87 -0.09 -10.75
N GLN A 138 -2.08 -1.12 -10.51
CA GLN A 138 -2.30 -2.07 -9.41
C GLN A 138 -1.01 -2.29 -8.61
N LEU A 139 -1.10 -2.15 -7.30
CA LEU A 139 -0.04 -2.56 -6.41
C LEU A 139 -0.24 -4.01 -5.95
N ARG A 140 0.83 -4.79 -5.99
CA ARG A 140 0.89 -6.12 -5.40
C ARG A 140 1.85 -6.10 -4.22
N TYR A 141 1.37 -6.63 -3.13
CA TYR A 141 2.09 -6.73 -1.88
C TYR A 141 2.61 -8.15 -1.70
N THR A 142 3.76 -8.32 -1.07
CA THR A 142 4.09 -9.61 -0.50
C THR A 142 3.18 -9.79 0.69
N VAL A 143 2.30 -10.78 0.63
CA VAL A 143 1.69 -11.31 1.84
C VAL A 143 2.83 -12.05 2.54
N GLU A 144 3.49 -11.43 3.50
CA GLU A 144 4.10 -12.21 4.56
C GLU A 144 2.92 -12.98 5.15
N ALA A 145 2.88 -14.26 4.86
CA ALA A 145 2.03 -15.17 5.60
C ALA A 145 2.35 -14.87 7.07
N ALA A 146 1.40 -14.26 7.76
CA ALA A 146 1.43 -14.24 9.20
C ALA A 146 1.74 -15.67 9.57
N ALA A 147 2.92 -15.88 10.11
CA ALA A 147 3.34 -17.20 10.54
C ALA A 147 2.26 -17.66 11.51
N SER A 148 1.40 -18.51 10.99
CA SER A 148 0.59 -19.42 11.78
C SER A 148 1.59 -20.32 12.46
N GLU A 149 2.20 -19.85 13.52
CA GLU A 149 2.65 -20.75 14.59
C GLU A 149 1.37 -21.28 15.23
N ALA A 150 0.78 -22.19 14.47
CA ALA A 150 -0.13 -23.15 15.02
C ALA A 150 0.62 -23.89 16.12
N VAL A 151 0.14 -23.67 17.30
CA VAL A 151 0.17 -24.58 18.43
C VAL A 151 0.19 -26.02 17.91
N GLY A 152 1.33 -26.62 18.00
CA GLY A 152 1.50 -28.07 17.95
C GLY A 152 1.69 -28.57 19.36
N SER A 153 0.68 -29.27 19.81
CA SER A 153 0.68 -30.28 20.90
C SER A 153 0.95 -29.78 22.30
#